data_4491cc30e8633716dfe28d308388c581
#
_entry.id   4491cc30e8633716dfe28d308388c581
#
_cell.length_a   1.000
_cell.length_b   1.000
_cell.length_c   1.000
_cell.angle_alpha   90.00
_cell.angle_beta   90.00
_cell.angle_gamma   90.00
#
_symmetry.space_group_name_H-M   'P 1'
#
loop_
_entity.id
_entity.type
_entity.pdbx_description
1 polymer ?
#
loop_
_entity_poly.entity_id
_entity_poly.type
_entity_poly.pdbx_seq_one_letter_code
_entity_poly.pdbx_strand_id
1 'polypeptide(L)'
;MKIIVALSILILLILLISNKIKPFILFGSVAVLYYLLGYLNLNTWLSSYTSESLIVLILLLLVSLAIEKSVVISWCSKFIIGKNYHLSLLKLGVVTASISAFLNNTAVVASFMSLIKNNKFQAPSKLLIPLSYFSIVGGTMTLIGTSTNLIVNSFVVQNGLESLKIFDFFAVGFCISVSVLIVLLIFSFLLPNYKEKDNEVNEYLINAKVLKNSSLIGKTIQENGLRNLEFLFLFEIQRQDEIISPVSHDEIIKEGDVLIFSGDITHLETLKKFDGLQMGAQEIKLETLNLVDVVINSESSLIGKSVKEANFRAKFDAGIVALKRGSQNISKIGQSILQAGDRLILSVGKDFHSRDNINKNFYIISNIIQNQKLSNTQSFIVVFAFLTIIALSALEIVSLLKALLVFLAFLFVFKFISFDEIKRRFPLEIFIIVGSSLAITKVLVDSGLAKDFADLIIGTFGAYGLYGSFVGIYLLTLLLTEIITNNAAAALAFPIAY
;
A
#
# COMPACT_ATOMS: atom_id res chain seq x y z
N MET A 1 -20.27 -14.36 33.83
CA MET A 1 -20.14 -13.53 32.62
C MET A 1 -18.93 -12.58 32.70
N LYS A 2 -18.88 -11.59 33.61
CA LYS A 2 -17.84 -10.54 33.68
C LYS A 2 -16.39 -11.07 33.68
N ILE A 3 -16.09 -12.08 34.54
CA ILE A 3 -14.73 -12.65 34.62
C ILE A 3 -14.32 -13.32 33.29
N ILE A 4 -15.23 -14.05 32.64
CA ILE A 4 -14.94 -14.72 31.37
C ILE A 4 -14.70 -13.69 30.25
N VAL A 5 -15.48 -12.61 30.22
CA VAL A 5 -15.30 -11.52 29.28
C VAL A 5 -13.97 -10.81 29.53
N ALA A 6 -13.63 -10.50 30.78
CA ALA A 6 -12.33 -9.90 31.13
C ALA A 6 -11.16 -10.78 30.71
N LEU A 7 -11.22 -12.11 30.98
CA LEU A 7 -10.19 -13.04 30.60
C LEU A 7 -10.06 -13.17 29.07
N SER A 8 -11.18 -13.21 28.35
CA SER A 8 -11.16 -13.29 26.88
C SER A 8 -10.57 -12.01 26.23
N ILE A 9 -10.87 -10.82 26.76
CA ILE A 9 -10.27 -9.56 26.30
C ILE A 9 -8.77 -9.53 26.62
N LEU A 10 -8.35 -9.97 27.79
CA LEU A 10 -6.93 -10.06 28.14
C LEU A 10 -6.19 -11.02 27.22
N ILE A 11 -6.76 -12.20 26.95
CA ILE A 11 -6.18 -13.17 26.00
C ILE A 11 -6.13 -12.56 24.59
N LEU A 12 -7.20 -11.89 24.14
CA LEU A 12 -7.23 -11.19 22.87
C LEU A 12 -6.08 -10.17 22.75
N LEU A 13 -5.87 -9.35 23.78
CA LEU A 13 -4.77 -8.37 23.80
C LEU A 13 -3.39 -9.05 23.75
N ILE A 14 -3.16 -10.08 24.56
CA ILE A 14 -1.89 -10.83 24.55
C ILE A 14 -1.62 -11.45 23.19
N LEU A 15 -2.63 -12.03 22.54
CA LEU A 15 -2.49 -12.63 21.22
C LEU A 15 -2.27 -11.59 20.13
N LEU A 16 -2.91 -10.40 20.22
CA LEU A 16 -2.66 -9.28 19.33
C LEU A 16 -1.22 -8.77 19.45
N ILE A 17 -0.71 -8.62 20.67
CA ILE A 17 0.68 -8.21 20.95
C ILE A 17 1.66 -9.23 20.38
N SER A 18 1.36 -10.52 20.46
CA SER A 18 2.25 -11.57 19.95
C SER A 18 2.45 -11.52 18.43
N ASN A 19 1.54 -10.87 17.70
CA ASN A 19 1.50 -10.73 16.25
C ASN A 19 1.65 -12.05 15.46
N LYS A 20 1.35 -13.19 16.11
CA LYS A 20 1.43 -14.53 15.49
C LYS A 20 0.18 -14.90 14.72
N ILE A 21 -0.97 -14.33 15.11
CA ILE A 21 -2.27 -14.60 14.52
C ILE A 21 -2.84 -13.28 13.99
N LYS A 22 -3.40 -13.31 12.79
CA LYS A 22 -3.98 -12.12 12.18
C LYS A 22 -5.14 -11.57 13.02
N PRO A 23 -5.25 -10.24 13.21
CA PRO A 23 -6.27 -9.61 14.05
C PRO A 23 -7.70 -10.04 13.71
N PHE A 24 -8.06 -10.15 12.42
CA PHE A 24 -9.42 -10.51 12.03
C PHE A 24 -9.83 -11.91 12.50
N ILE A 25 -8.89 -12.87 12.58
CA ILE A 25 -9.14 -14.21 13.10
C ILE A 25 -9.44 -14.13 14.60
N LEU A 26 -8.65 -13.36 15.34
CA LEU A 26 -8.80 -13.19 16.78
C LEU A 26 -10.14 -12.56 17.14
N PHE A 27 -10.48 -11.43 16.52
CA PHE A 27 -11.77 -10.77 16.76
C PHE A 27 -12.94 -11.65 16.35
N GLY A 28 -12.88 -12.31 15.19
CA GLY A 28 -13.89 -13.26 14.74
C GLY A 28 -14.08 -14.43 15.71
N SER A 29 -12.98 -15.01 16.20
CA SER A 29 -13.02 -16.12 17.16
C SER A 29 -13.64 -15.73 18.49
N VAL A 30 -13.36 -14.53 19.00
CA VAL A 30 -13.97 -14.03 20.26
C VAL A 30 -15.46 -13.79 20.08
N ALA A 31 -15.89 -13.21 18.94
CA ALA A 31 -17.31 -13.01 18.65
C ALA A 31 -18.06 -14.35 18.56
N VAL A 32 -17.48 -15.36 17.88
CA VAL A 32 -18.03 -16.73 17.83
C VAL A 32 -18.10 -17.34 19.22
N LEU A 33 -17.04 -17.21 20.04
CA LEU A 33 -17.01 -17.68 21.41
C LEU A 33 -18.16 -17.10 22.24
N TYR A 34 -18.41 -15.78 22.13
CA TYR A 34 -19.50 -15.12 22.86
C TYR A 34 -20.88 -15.60 22.39
N TYR A 35 -21.05 -15.87 21.10
CA TYR A 35 -22.26 -16.48 20.58
C TYR A 35 -22.48 -17.90 21.16
N LEU A 36 -21.45 -18.76 21.15
CA LEU A 36 -21.52 -20.11 21.68
C LEU A 36 -21.78 -20.18 23.20
N LEU A 37 -21.26 -19.19 23.95
CA LEU A 37 -21.51 -19.04 25.38
C LEU A 37 -22.89 -18.43 25.71
N GLY A 38 -23.68 -18.05 24.70
CA GLY A 38 -24.98 -17.42 24.89
C GLY A 38 -24.92 -15.96 25.39
N TYR A 39 -23.75 -15.31 25.34
CA TYR A 39 -23.60 -13.91 25.71
C TYR A 39 -24.00 -12.96 24.57
N LEU A 40 -24.07 -13.48 23.36
CA LEU A 40 -24.44 -12.75 22.14
C LEU A 40 -25.55 -13.53 21.43
N ASN A 41 -26.67 -12.92 21.13
CA ASN A 41 -27.70 -13.55 20.32
C ASN A 41 -27.42 -13.40 18.82
N LEU A 42 -28.00 -14.29 18.01
CA LEU A 42 -27.76 -14.34 16.56
C LEU A 42 -28.13 -13.03 15.85
N ASN A 43 -29.25 -12.42 16.23
CA ASN A 43 -29.72 -11.16 15.60
C ASN A 43 -28.73 -10.02 15.85
N THR A 44 -28.27 -9.86 17.10
CA THR A 44 -27.28 -8.84 17.44
C THR A 44 -25.95 -9.09 16.75
N TRP A 45 -25.53 -10.35 16.64
CA TRP A 45 -24.30 -10.72 15.93
C TRP A 45 -24.40 -10.37 14.45
N LEU A 46 -25.46 -10.79 13.77
CA LEU A 46 -25.67 -10.50 12.34
C LEU A 46 -25.84 -9.00 12.08
N SER A 47 -26.60 -8.27 12.92
CA SER A 47 -26.80 -6.83 12.77
C SER A 47 -25.49 -6.03 12.90
N SER A 48 -24.50 -6.54 13.65
CA SER A 48 -23.18 -5.93 13.74
C SER A 48 -22.44 -5.92 12.41
N TYR A 49 -22.65 -6.94 11.55
CA TYR A 49 -22.06 -7.00 10.21
C TYR A 49 -22.86 -6.28 9.13
N THR A 50 -24.09 -5.92 9.41
CA THR A 50 -24.98 -5.19 8.48
C THR A 50 -25.20 -3.74 8.90
N SER A 51 -24.39 -3.22 9.84
CA SER A 51 -24.47 -1.83 10.24
C SER A 51 -24.21 -0.87 9.06
N GLU A 52 -24.98 0.19 8.96
CA GLU A 52 -24.88 1.16 7.86
C GLU A 52 -23.46 1.72 7.72
N SER A 53 -22.84 2.07 8.84
CA SER A 53 -21.49 2.63 8.84
C SER A 53 -20.44 1.63 8.34
N LEU A 54 -20.57 0.33 8.66
CA LEU A 54 -19.67 -0.70 8.13
C LEU A 54 -19.85 -0.87 6.62
N ILE A 55 -21.08 -0.84 6.12
CA ILE A 55 -21.36 -0.93 4.68
C ILE A 55 -20.81 0.31 3.97
N VAL A 56 -20.99 1.51 4.52
CA VAL A 56 -20.41 2.76 4.01
C VAL A 56 -18.90 2.68 3.95
N LEU A 57 -18.23 2.16 4.99
CA LEU A 57 -16.78 1.96 5.02
C LEU A 57 -16.31 1.06 3.86
N ILE A 58 -16.97 -0.08 3.66
CA ILE A 58 -16.63 -1.00 2.57
C ILE A 58 -16.84 -0.34 1.20
N LEU A 59 -17.97 0.34 1.00
CA LEU A 59 -18.27 1.04 -0.25
C LEU A 59 -17.23 2.13 -0.54
N LEU A 60 -16.84 2.92 0.45
CA LEU A 60 -15.79 3.94 0.30
C LEU A 60 -14.46 3.34 -0.11
N LEU A 61 -14.04 2.24 0.50
CA LEU A 61 -12.82 1.55 0.13
C LEU A 61 -12.87 0.99 -1.29
N LEU A 62 -14.03 0.48 -1.73
CA LEU A 62 -14.21 -0.02 -3.10
C LEU A 62 -14.23 1.12 -4.13
N VAL A 63 -14.92 2.20 -3.83
CA VAL A 63 -15.01 3.38 -4.71
C VAL A 63 -13.66 4.08 -4.84
N SER A 64 -12.86 4.13 -3.77
CA SER A 64 -11.52 4.73 -3.78
C SER A 64 -10.60 4.10 -4.84
N LEU A 65 -10.81 2.83 -5.19
CA LEU A 65 -10.04 2.14 -6.24
C LEU A 65 -10.13 2.84 -7.61
N ALA A 66 -11.30 3.41 -7.96
CA ALA A 66 -11.44 4.17 -9.21
C ALA A 66 -10.66 5.49 -9.16
N ILE A 67 -10.64 6.14 -7.99
CA ILE A 67 -9.94 7.41 -7.80
C ILE A 67 -8.42 7.19 -7.79
N GLU A 68 -7.95 6.08 -7.20
CA GLU A 68 -6.53 5.67 -7.26
C GLU A 68 -6.02 5.51 -8.69
N LYS A 69 -6.88 5.09 -9.63
CA LYS A 69 -6.55 4.96 -11.06
C LYS A 69 -6.52 6.31 -11.79
N SER A 70 -7.03 7.37 -11.18
CA SER A 70 -7.13 8.66 -11.84
C SER A 70 -5.74 9.31 -12.00
N VAL A 71 -5.56 10.04 -13.11
CA VAL A 71 -4.35 10.83 -13.35
C VAL A 71 -4.30 12.14 -12.54
N VAL A 72 -5.37 12.47 -11.81
CA VAL A 72 -5.46 13.71 -11.02
C VAL A 72 -4.35 13.77 -9.97
N ILE A 73 -4.06 12.66 -9.28
CA ILE A 73 -2.97 12.60 -8.29
C ILE A 73 -1.62 12.89 -8.97
N SER A 74 -1.38 12.35 -10.16
CA SER A 74 -0.15 12.62 -10.92
C SER A 74 -0.08 14.02 -11.49
N TRP A 75 -1.22 14.67 -11.70
CA TRP A 75 -1.32 16.07 -12.12
C TRP A 75 -0.91 17.02 -11.00
N CYS A 76 -1.49 16.83 -9.82
CA CYS A 76 -1.16 17.62 -8.64
C CYS A 76 0.33 17.59 -8.31
N SER A 77 0.96 16.44 -8.49
CA SER A 77 2.35 16.21 -8.12
C SER A 77 3.37 17.04 -8.90
N LYS A 78 3.11 17.34 -10.18
CA LYS A 78 4.01 18.14 -11.03
C LYS A 78 4.23 19.56 -10.51
N PHE A 79 3.29 20.09 -9.73
CA PHE A 79 3.34 21.42 -9.16
C PHE A 79 3.84 21.49 -7.71
N ILE A 80 4.00 20.33 -7.07
CA ILE A 80 4.33 20.28 -5.63
C ILE A 80 5.82 20.49 -5.41
N ILE A 81 6.67 19.76 -6.13
CA ILE A 81 8.10 19.70 -5.85
C ILE A 81 8.85 20.70 -6.74
N GLY A 82 9.59 21.63 -6.12
CA GLY A 82 10.39 22.64 -6.77
C GLY A 82 11.73 22.85 -6.08
N LYS A 83 12.47 23.87 -6.53
CA LYS A 83 13.81 24.21 -6.00
C LYS A 83 13.77 24.62 -4.51
N ASN A 84 12.73 25.35 -4.11
CA ASN A 84 12.59 25.79 -2.72
C ASN A 84 11.96 24.68 -1.87
N TYR A 85 12.71 24.17 -0.89
CA TYR A 85 12.30 23.07 -0.02
C TYR A 85 11.07 23.42 0.81
N HIS A 86 11.05 24.57 1.50
CA HIS A 86 9.93 24.94 2.39
C HIS A 86 8.62 25.13 1.60
N LEU A 87 8.71 25.71 0.40
CA LEU A 87 7.54 25.85 -0.47
C LEU A 87 7.06 24.49 -0.99
N SER A 88 7.98 23.57 -1.30
CA SER A 88 7.65 22.20 -1.69
C SER A 88 6.98 21.46 -0.54
N LEU A 89 7.49 21.60 0.69
CA LEU A 89 6.95 21.01 1.88
C LEU A 89 5.53 21.53 2.19
N LEU A 90 5.32 22.84 2.09
CA LEU A 90 4.00 23.46 2.25
C LEU A 90 2.99 22.94 1.23
N LYS A 91 3.37 22.95 -0.06
CA LYS A 91 2.50 22.43 -1.13
C LYS A 91 2.20 20.95 -0.94
N LEU A 92 3.21 20.15 -0.60
CA LEU A 92 3.05 18.73 -0.30
C LEU A 92 2.06 18.55 0.84
N GLY A 93 2.20 19.30 1.93
CA GLY A 93 1.32 19.23 3.08
C GLY A 93 -0.13 19.52 2.73
N VAL A 94 -0.38 20.67 2.09
CA VAL A 94 -1.74 21.08 1.71
C VAL A 94 -2.37 20.08 0.75
N VAL A 95 -1.69 19.71 -0.32
CA VAL A 95 -2.26 18.80 -1.34
C VAL A 95 -2.46 17.40 -0.77
N THR A 96 -1.48 16.86 -0.05
CA THR A 96 -1.59 15.51 0.53
C THR A 96 -2.70 15.44 1.56
N ALA A 97 -2.78 16.41 2.50
CA ALA A 97 -3.82 16.44 3.51
C ALA A 97 -5.22 16.60 2.89
N SER A 98 -5.37 17.49 1.89
CA SER A 98 -6.66 17.67 1.20
C SER A 98 -7.14 16.41 0.47
N ILE A 99 -6.24 15.70 -0.20
CA ILE A 99 -6.57 14.44 -0.88
C ILE A 99 -6.85 13.34 0.13
N SER A 100 -6.04 13.23 1.19
CA SER A 100 -6.17 12.20 2.22
C SER A 100 -7.40 12.38 3.10
N ALA A 101 -7.98 13.59 3.16
CA ALA A 101 -9.27 13.81 3.80
C ALA A 101 -10.41 12.98 3.18
N PHE A 102 -10.26 12.52 1.93
CA PHE A 102 -11.28 11.79 1.19
C PHE A 102 -10.82 10.41 0.68
N LEU A 103 -9.51 10.15 0.70
CA LEU A 103 -8.93 8.90 0.23
C LEU A 103 -8.13 8.22 1.34
N ASN A 104 -8.01 6.89 1.22
CA ASN A 104 -7.19 6.12 2.15
C ASN A 104 -5.74 6.61 2.16
N ASN A 105 -5.19 6.84 3.36
CA ASN A 105 -3.82 7.32 3.59
C ASN A 105 -2.77 6.53 2.83
N THR A 106 -2.88 5.19 2.84
CA THR A 106 -1.93 4.29 2.16
C THR A 106 -1.93 4.51 0.65
N ALA A 107 -3.10 4.71 0.04
CA ALA A 107 -3.24 4.97 -1.40
C ALA A 107 -2.61 6.33 -1.77
N VAL A 108 -2.83 7.35 -0.95
CA VAL A 108 -2.24 8.68 -1.15
C VAL A 108 -0.72 8.61 -1.06
N VAL A 109 -0.17 8.01 -0.01
CA VAL A 109 1.29 7.85 0.16
C VAL A 109 1.89 7.08 -1.01
N ALA A 110 1.31 5.94 -1.41
CA ALA A 110 1.80 5.13 -2.52
C ALA A 110 1.83 5.92 -3.84
N SER A 111 0.80 6.73 -4.09
CA SER A 111 0.70 7.56 -5.30
C SER A 111 1.75 8.66 -5.37
N PHE A 112 2.06 9.31 -4.25
CA PHE A 112 3.07 10.37 -4.20
C PHE A 112 4.50 9.85 -4.05
N MET A 113 4.68 8.62 -3.53
CA MET A 113 6.00 8.04 -3.28
C MET A 113 6.86 7.98 -4.55
N SER A 114 6.30 7.47 -5.65
CA SER A 114 6.99 7.37 -6.95
C SER A 114 7.46 8.75 -7.45
N LEU A 115 6.64 9.78 -7.25
CA LEU A 115 6.94 11.15 -7.67
C LEU A 115 8.04 11.79 -6.82
N ILE A 116 8.01 11.54 -5.51
CA ILE A 116 9.05 12.01 -4.59
C ILE A 116 10.37 11.32 -4.89
N LYS A 117 10.37 10.02 -5.20
CA LYS A 117 11.59 9.30 -5.58
C LYS A 117 12.20 9.83 -6.88
N ASN A 118 11.37 10.11 -7.89
CA ASN A 118 11.84 10.50 -9.22
C ASN A 118 12.05 12.01 -9.37
N ASN A 119 11.92 12.82 -8.31
CA ASN A 119 12.16 14.25 -8.40
C ASN A 119 13.66 14.60 -8.43
N LYS A 120 14.00 15.65 -9.20
CA LYS A 120 15.38 16.12 -9.38
C LYS A 120 15.80 17.23 -8.41
N PHE A 121 14.88 17.79 -7.62
CA PHE A 121 15.11 19.00 -6.86
C PHE A 121 15.45 18.76 -5.38
N GLN A 122 14.75 17.80 -4.75
CA GLN A 122 14.84 17.55 -3.30
C GLN A 122 15.20 16.11 -3.02
N ALA A 123 15.94 15.85 -1.93
CA ALA A 123 16.22 14.49 -1.51
C ALA A 123 14.91 13.78 -1.10
N PRO A 124 14.62 12.56 -1.62
CA PRO A 124 13.42 11.82 -1.27
C PRO A 124 13.24 11.63 0.25
N SER A 125 14.32 11.39 0.99
CA SER A 125 14.31 11.22 2.44
C SER A 125 13.75 12.43 3.21
N LYS A 126 13.88 13.65 2.64
CA LYS A 126 13.32 14.87 3.24
C LYS A 126 11.82 15.06 3.03
N LEU A 127 11.24 14.35 2.07
CA LEU A 127 9.83 14.51 1.69
C LEU A 127 8.97 13.30 2.05
N LEU A 128 9.53 12.09 2.13
CA LEU A 128 8.78 10.85 2.40
C LEU A 128 8.21 10.81 3.82
N ILE A 129 8.98 11.24 4.84
CA ILE A 129 8.50 11.32 6.21
C ILE A 129 7.37 12.35 6.33
N PRO A 130 7.53 13.61 5.86
CA PRO A 130 6.43 14.58 5.82
C PRO A 130 5.21 14.09 5.06
N LEU A 131 5.37 13.40 3.92
CA LEU A 131 4.27 12.82 3.15
C LEU A 131 3.42 11.90 4.02
N SER A 132 4.06 11.01 4.80
CA SER A 132 3.36 10.08 5.69
C SER A 132 2.54 10.84 6.75
N TYR A 133 3.16 11.81 7.43
CA TYR A 133 2.46 12.62 8.44
C TYR A 133 1.30 13.41 7.84
N PHE A 134 1.49 14.10 6.71
CA PHE A 134 0.42 14.86 6.05
C PHE A 134 -0.74 13.98 5.59
N SER A 135 -0.45 12.76 5.16
CA SER A 135 -1.49 11.80 4.81
C SER A 135 -2.30 11.37 6.04
N ILE A 136 -1.63 11.07 7.15
CA ILE A 136 -2.30 10.65 8.39
C ILE A 136 -3.19 11.78 8.92
N VAL A 137 -2.64 12.98 9.10
CA VAL A 137 -3.40 14.11 9.66
C VAL A 137 -4.48 14.61 8.70
N GLY A 138 -4.28 14.50 7.39
CA GLY A 138 -5.32 14.78 6.41
C GLY A 138 -6.52 13.84 6.56
N GLY A 139 -6.25 12.54 6.76
CA GLY A 139 -7.29 11.53 7.00
C GLY A 139 -8.13 11.79 8.24
N THR A 140 -7.63 12.54 9.23
CA THR A 140 -8.42 12.90 10.43
C THR A 140 -9.41 14.03 10.22
N MET A 141 -9.34 14.76 9.09
CA MET A 141 -10.19 15.94 8.85
C MET A 141 -11.65 15.61 8.54
N THR A 142 -11.94 14.42 8.06
CA THR A 142 -13.31 14.03 7.71
C THR A 142 -13.66 12.65 8.26
N LEU A 143 -14.96 12.37 8.32
CA LEU A 143 -15.46 11.07 8.73
C LEU A 143 -14.95 9.94 7.80
N ILE A 144 -14.77 10.23 6.52
CA ILE A 144 -14.43 9.25 5.49
C ILE A 144 -12.93 9.11 5.20
N GLY A 145 -12.10 10.03 5.69
CA GLY A 145 -10.65 10.05 5.41
C GLY A 145 -9.87 8.90 6.06
N THR A 146 -10.38 8.34 7.15
CA THR A 146 -9.77 7.19 7.82
C THR A 146 -10.81 6.18 8.30
N SER A 147 -10.46 4.89 8.25
CA SER A 147 -11.34 3.81 8.72
C SER A 147 -11.69 3.92 10.21
N THR A 148 -10.79 4.46 11.03
CA THR A 148 -11.02 4.61 12.48
C THR A 148 -12.19 5.54 12.79
N ASN A 149 -12.34 6.66 12.07
CA ASN A 149 -13.47 7.57 12.25
C ASN A 149 -14.81 6.89 11.93
N LEU A 150 -14.86 6.09 10.86
CA LEU A 150 -16.05 5.32 10.51
C LEU A 150 -16.35 4.20 11.50
N ILE A 151 -15.34 3.57 12.09
CA ILE A 151 -15.51 2.58 13.16
C ILE A 151 -16.12 3.25 14.39
N VAL A 152 -15.59 4.39 14.82
CA VAL A 152 -16.15 5.17 15.94
C VAL A 152 -17.59 5.56 15.65
N ASN A 153 -17.89 6.05 14.44
CA ASN A 153 -19.27 6.36 14.05
C ASN A 153 -20.20 5.14 14.09
N SER A 154 -19.69 3.94 13.73
CA SER A 154 -20.48 2.70 13.82
C SER A 154 -20.90 2.42 15.27
N PHE A 155 -20.00 2.66 16.23
CA PHE A 155 -20.32 2.51 17.65
C PHE A 155 -21.28 3.61 18.16
N VAL A 156 -21.10 4.85 17.70
CA VAL A 156 -22.00 5.97 18.04
C VAL A 156 -23.44 5.60 17.64
N VAL A 157 -23.64 5.18 16.40
CA VAL A 157 -24.96 4.79 15.88
C VAL A 157 -25.51 3.54 16.59
N GLN A 158 -24.67 2.53 16.86
CA GLN A 158 -25.07 1.30 17.56
C GLN A 158 -25.58 1.58 18.98
N ASN A 159 -25.06 2.61 19.64
CA ASN A 159 -25.50 3.03 20.96
C ASN A 159 -26.69 4.01 20.92
N GLY A 160 -27.33 4.19 19.77
CA GLY A 160 -28.54 5.00 19.62
C GLY A 160 -28.30 6.51 19.59
N LEU A 161 -27.03 6.93 19.43
CA LEU A 161 -26.67 8.33 19.23
C LEU A 161 -26.81 8.74 17.76
N GLU A 162 -26.91 10.03 17.51
CA GLU A 162 -26.95 10.58 16.15
C GLU A 162 -25.64 10.31 15.41
N SER A 163 -25.75 9.91 14.13
CA SER A 163 -24.58 9.65 13.28
C SER A 163 -23.74 10.91 13.11
N LEU A 164 -22.43 10.78 13.21
CA LEU A 164 -21.50 11.87 12.96
C LEU A 164 -21.55 12.28 11.47
N LYS A 165 -21.50 13.58 11.22
CA LYS A 165 -21.49 14.17 9.89
C LYS A 165 -20.09 14.12 9.28
N ILE A 166 -20.01 14.25 7.96
CA ILE A 166 -18.75 14.14 7.20
C ILE A 166 -17.68 15.09 7.73
N PHE A 167 -18.06 16.32 8.13
CA PHE A 167 -17.13 17.37 8.55
C PHE A 167 -17.09 17.65 10.06
N ASP A 168 -17.68 16.83 10.91
CA ASP A 168 -17.63 17.01 12.37
C ASP A 168 -16.18 16.96 12.90
N PHE A 169 -15.32 16.23 12.22
CA PHE A 169 -13.89 16.13 12.55
C PHE A 169 -13.05 17.29 12.01
N PHE A 170 -13.61 18.15 11.13
CA PHE A 170 -12.83 19.11 10.36
C PHE A 170 -12.06 20.12 11.23
N ALA A 171 -12.71 20.72 12.20
CA ALA A 171 -12.08 21.75 13.04
C ALA A 171 -10.84 21.20 13.79
N VAL A 172 -11.00 20.04 14.44
CA VAL A 172 -9.90 19.40 15.18
C VAL A 172 -8.83 18.89 14.23
N GLY A 173 -9.20 18.17 13.17
CA GLY A 173 -8.29 17.64 12.17
C GLY A 173 -7.50 18.73 11.45
N PHE A 174 -8.12 19.87 11.16
CA PHE A 174 -7.45 21.03 10.56
C PHE A 174 -6.42 21.64 11.53
N CYS A 175 -6.78 21.87 12.80
CA CYS A 175 -5.83 22.35 13.80
C CYS A 175 -4.63 21.43 13.98
N ILE A 176 -4.85 20.11 14.02
CA ILE A 176 -3.78 19.11 14.08
C ILE A 176 -2.90 19.19 12.83
N SER A 177 -3.49 19.29 11.64
CA SER A 177 -2.75 19.35 10.37
C SER A 177 -1.89 20.61 10.26
N VAL A 178 -2.41 21.76 10.70
CA VAL A 178 -1.64 23.01 10.75
C VAL A 178 -0.51 22.90 11.77
N SER A 179 -0.75 22.32 12.95
CA SER A 179 0.28 22.11 13.97
C SER A 179 1.41 21.22 13.45
N VAL A 180 1.07 20.09 12.81
CA VAL A 180 2.06 19.19 12.20
C VAL A 180 2.82 19.87 11.07
N LEU A 181 2.17 20.67 10.22
CA LEU A 181 2.83 21.45 9.18
C LEU A 181 3.85 22.43 9.79
N ILE A 182 3.49 23.15 10.84
CA ILE A 182 4.38 24.10 11.53
C ILE A 182 5.59 23.35 12.12
N VAL A 183 5.36 22.24 12.82
CA VAL A 183 6.41 21.41 13.39
C VAL A 183 7.36 20.90 12.31
N LEU A 184 6.84 20.37 11.22
CA LEU A 184 7.67 19.87 10.11
C LEU A 184 8.44 21.00 9.40
N LEU A 185 7.88 22.20 9.28
CA LEU A 185 8.60 23.35 8.72
C LEU A 185 9.76 23.80 9.64
N ILE A 186 9.54 23.86 10.95
CA ILE A 186 10.56 24.26 11.92
C ILE A 186 11.66 23.22 12.03
N PHE A 187 11.29 21.94 12.17
CA PHE A 187 12.23 20.84 12.42
C PHE A 187 12.70 20.12 11.16
N SER A 188 12.41 20.66 9.98
CA SER A 188 12.80 20.07 8.69
C SER A 188 14.30 19.87 8.51
N PHE A 189 15.13 20.61 9.25
CA PHE A 189 16.59 20.47 9.25
C PHE A 189 17.07 19.16 9.88
N LEU A 190 16.27 18.53 10.76
CA LEU A 190 16.58 17.24 11.37
C LEU A 190 16.36 16.06 10.41
N LEU A 191 15.63 16.27 9.32
CA LEU A 191 15.36 15.22 8.36
C LEU A 191 16.61 14.83 7.58
N PRO A 192 16.90 13.52 7.44
CA PRO A 192 18.09 13.06 6.73
C PRO A 192 18.07 13.48 5.27
N ASN A 193 19.25 13.83 4.74
CA ASN A 193 19.42 14.29 3.36
C ASN A 193 20.12 13.21 2.51
N TYR A 194 19.46 12.07 2.33
CA TYR A 194 19.95 11.02 1.45
C TYR A 194 19.49 11.31 0.01
N LYS A 195 20.43 11.66 -0.85
CA LYS A 195 20.20 11.67 -2.29
C LYS A 195 20.41 10.25 -2.78
N GLU A 196 19.42 9.66 -3.44
CA GLU A 196 19.64 8.46 -4.23
C GLU A 196 20.70 8.81 -5.29
N LYS A 197 21.77 8.02 -5.39
CA LYS A 197 22.69 8.16 -6.51
C LYS A 197 21.88 7.82 -7.75
N ASP A 198 21.67 8.80 -8.60
CA ASP A 198 21.15 8.57 -9.96
C ASP A 198 22.08 7.52 -10.59
N ASN A 199 21.47 6.45 -11.14
CA ASN A 199 22.08 5.43 -12.00
C ASN A 199 22.48 4.08 -11.38
N GLU A 200 21.98 3.66 -10.23
CA GLU A 200 22.30 2.29 -9.77
C GLU A 200 21.86 1.18 -10.75
N VAL A 201 20.83 1.41 -11.58
CA VAL A 201 20.37 0.41 -12.58
C VAL A 201 21.17 0.50 -13.86
N ASN A 202 21.59 1.70 -14.28
CA ASN A 202 22.41 1.88 -15.50
C ASN A 202 23.83 1.31 -15.34
N GLU A 203 24.35 1.23 -14.11
CA GLU A 203 25.67 0.60 -13.84
C GLU A 203 25.69 -0.91 -14.09
N TYR A 204 24.52 -1.54 -14.23
CA TYR A 204 24.38 -2.99 -14.42
C TYR A 204 23.79 -3.38 -15.77
N LEU A 205 23.38 -2.42 -16.59
CA LEU A 205 22.74 -2.68 -17.87
C LEU A 205 23.68 -2.39 -19.02
N ILE A 206 23.81 -3.38 -19.89
CA ILE A 206 24.62 -3.33 -21.10
C ILE A 206 23.74 -3.63 -22.28
N ASN A 207 23.77 -2.80 -23.31
CA ASN A 207 23.10 -3.11 -24.55
C ASN A 207 24.10 -3.47 -25.66
N ALA A 208 23.69 -4.40 -26.50
CA ALA A 208 24.45 -4.81 -27.69
C ALA A 208 23.49 -5.02 -28.86
N LYS A 209 23.70 -4.30 -29.97
CA LYS A 209 22.91 -4.43 -31.17
C LYS A 209 23.50 -5.51 -32.08
N VAL A 210 22.66 -6.41 -32.59
CA VAL A 210 23.03 -7.46 -33.54
C VAL A 210 23.11 -6.85 -34.93
N LEU A 211 24.33 -6.83 -35.52
CA LEU A 211 24.58 -6.33 -36.86
C LEU A 211 24.27 -7.38 -37.91
N LYS A 212 24.09 -6.94 -39.18
CA LYS A 212 23.75 -7.81 -40.34
C LYS A 212 24.65 -9.04 -40.52
N ASN A 213 25.91 -8.91 -40.19
CA ASN A 213 26.93 -9.97 -40.39
C ASN A 213 27.24 -10.74 -39.10
N SER A 214 26.37 -10.70 -38.11
CA SER A 214 26.58 -11.39 -36.84
C SER A 214 26.41 -12.90 -36.97
N SER A 215 27.37 -13.65 -36.42
CA SER A 215 27.32 -15.13 -36.35
C SER A 215 26.22 -15.65 -35.42
N LEU A 216 25.55 -14.75 -34.67
CA LEU A 216 24.47 -15.07 -33.76
C LEU A 216 23.12 -15.25 -34.45
N ILE A 217 22.94 -14.67 -35.64
CA ILE A 217 21.66 -14.67 -36.37
C ILE A 217 21.23 -16.09 -36.76
N GLY A 218 19.94 -16.38 -36.54
CA GLY A 218 19.32 -17.65 -36.89
C GLY A 218 19.55 -18.79 -35.90
N LYS A 219 20.33 -18.56 -34.85
CA LYS A 219 20.56 -19.50 -33.75
C LYS A 219 19.84 -19.06 -32.48
N THR A 220 19.54 -20.04 -31.63
CA THR A 220 18.92 -19.79 -30.33
C THR A 220 19.90 -19.15 -29.35
N ILE A 221 19.37 -18.55 -28.28
CA ILE A 221 20.16 -18.00 -27.17
C ILE A 221 21.06 -19.07 -26.55
N GLN A 222 20.57 -20.31 -26.46
CA GLN A 222 21.35 -21.44 -25.92
C GLN A 222 22.47 -21.89 -26.85
N GLU A 223 22.20 -22.02 -28.13
CA GLU A 223 23.20 -22.41 -29.15
C GLU A 223 24.32 -21.38 -29.27
N ASN A 224 24.01 -20.11 -29.07
CA ASN A 224 24.98 -19.02 -29.06
C ASN A 224 25.77 -18.91 -27.75
N GLY A 225 25.46 -19.69 -26.71
CA GLY A 225 26.14 -19.65 -25.41
C GLY A 225 25.84 -18.39 -24.59
N LEU A 226 24.89 -17.56 -24.99
CA LEU A 226 24.57 -16.29 -24.32
C LEU A 226 23.88 -16.49 -22.98
N ARG A 227 23.46 -17.73 -22.67
CA ARG A 227 22.88 -18.08 -21.37
C ARG A 227 23.92 -18.40 -20.28
N ASN A 228 25.10 -18.82 -20.68
CA ASN A 228 26.15 -19.28 -19.77
C ASN A 228 27.30 -18.28 -19.61
N LEU A 229 26.99 -16.99 -19.76
CA LEU A 229 27.93 -15.92 -19.49
C LEU A 229 28.19 -15.84 -17.96
N GLU A 230 29.47 -15.79 -17.57
CA GLU A 230 29.87 -15.95 -16.17
C GLU A 230 29.44 -14.76 -15.30
N PHE A 231 29.44 -13.54 -15.85
CA PHE A 231 29.17 -12.30 -15.12
C PHE A 231 28.05 -11.47 -15.70
N LEU A 232 27.48 -11.89 -16.82
CA LEU A 232 26.43 -11.19 -17.56
C LEU A 232 25.23 -12.10 -17.78
N PHE A 233 24.05 -11.54 -17.71
CA PHE A 233 22.79 -12.27 -17.91
C PHE A 233 21.91 -11.52 -18.92
N LEU A 234 21.59 -12.19 -20.06
CA LEU A 234 20.64 -11.68 -21.04
C LEU A 234 19.22 -11.80 -20.48
N PHE A 235 18.54 -10.67 -20.26
CA PHE A 235 17.21 -10.67 -19.68
C PHE A 235 16.13 -10.12 -20.61
N GLU A 236 16.50 -9.30 -21.60
CA GLU A 236 15.55 -8.68 -22.53
C GLU A 236 16.14 -8.58 -23.94
N ILE A 237 15.28 -8.74 -24.94
CA ILE A 237 15.57 -8.47 -26.35
C ILE A 237 14.56 -7.45 -26.84
N GLN A 238 15.04 -6.32 -27.39
CA GLN A 238 14.21 -5.35 -28.08
C GLN A 238 14.32 -5.59 -29.58
N ARG A 239 13.19 -5.96 -30.18
CA ARG A 239 13.05 -6.27 -31.62
C ARG A 239 12.08 -5.30 -32.23
N GLN A 240 12.58 -4.26 -32.91
CA GLN A 240 11.75 -3.16 -33.41
C GLN A 240 10.90 -2.53 -32.29
N ASP A 241 9.58 -2.68 -32.35
CA ASP A 241 8.64 -2.20 -31.32
C ASP A 241 8.21 -3.30 -30.33
N GLU A 242 8.72 -4.53 -30.47
CA GLU A 242 8.41 -5.67 -29.60
C GLU A 242 9.49 -5.86 -28.54
N ILE A 243 9.05 -6.05 -27.29
CA ILE A 243 9.91 -6.36 -26.14
C ILE A 243 9.70 -7.81 -25.77
N ILE A 244 10.77 -8.61 -25.87
CA ILE A 244 10.81 -10.01 -25.48
C ILE A 244 11.46 -10.11 -24.09
N SER A 245 10.63 -10.27 -23.08
CA SER A 245 11.06 -10.32 -21.68
C SER A 245 10.09 -11.20 -20.87
N PRO A 246 10.60 -12.11 -20.05
CA PRO A 246 11.97 -12.60 -19.92
C PRO A 246 12.38 -13.48 -21.14
N VAL A 247 13.66 -13.40 -21.58
CA VAL A 247 14.15 -14.09 -22.78
C VAL A 247 14.19 -15.61 -22.60
N SER A 248 13.56 -16.37 -23.53
CA SER A 248 13.62 -17.82 -23.53
C SER A 248 14.98 -18.36 -24.04
N HIS A 249 15.35 -19.55 -23.62
CA HIS A 249 16.56 -20.24 -24.11
C HIS A 249 16.44 -20.62 -25.59
N ASP A 250 15.21 -20.86 -26.08
CA ASP A 250 14.90 -21.23 -27.46
C ASP A 250 14.63 -20.02 -28.36
N GLU A 251 14.69 -18.78 -27.81
CA GLU A 251 14.49 -17.58 -28.61
C GLU A 251 15.59 -17.45 -29.68
N ILE A 252 15.16 -17.24 -30.93
CA ILE A 252 16.07 -17.11 -32.07
C ILE A 252 16.44 -15.64 -32.25
N ILE A 253 17.74 -15.38 -32.34
CA ILE A 253 18.30 -14.04 -32.57
C ILE A 253 18.08 -13.62 -34.01
N LYS A 254 17.63 -12.40 -34.24
CA LYS A 254 17.42 -11.79 -35.55
C LYS A 254 18.31 -10.57 -35.75
N GLU A 255 18.51 -10.22 -37.02
CA GLU A 255 19.19 -8.98 -37.40
C GLU A 255 18.47 -7.77 -36.79
N GLY A 256 19.24 -6.85 -36.23
CA GLY A 256 18.72 -5.62 -35.62
C GLY A 256 18.21 -5.75 -34.20
N ASP A 257 18.18 -6.95 -33.63
CA ASP A 257 17.84 -7.16 -32.23
C ASP A 257 18.80 -6.38 -31.33
N VAL A 258 18.26 -5.71 -30.29
CA VAL A 258 19.05 -5.10 -29.23
C VAL A 258 18.98 -6.01 -28.02
N LEU A 259 20.09 -6.66 -27.71
CA LEU A 259 20.23 -7.56 -26.57
C LEU A 259 20.57 -6.75 -25.32
N ILE A 260 19.78 -6.89 -24.26
CA ILE A 260 19.99 -6.15 -23.00
C ILE A 260 20.44 -7.14 -21.93
N PHE A 261 21.66 -6.93 -21.46
CA PHE A 261 22.31 -7.73 -20.42
C PHE A 261 22.31 -6.99 -19.11
N SER A 262 22.23 -7.74 -18.03
CA SER A 262 22.45 -7.31 -16.66
C SER A 262 23.71 -7.99 -16.13
N GLY A 263 24.49 -7.28 -15.33
CA GLY A 263 25.66 -7.83 -14.66
C GLY A 263 26.78 -6.81 -14.44
N ASP A 264 27.97 -7.31 -14.21
CA ASP A 264 29.14 -6.48 -13.94
C ASP A 264 29.74 -5.92 -15.23
N ILE A 265 29.64 -4.60 -15.42
CA ILE A 265 30.15 -3.89 -16.60
C ILE A 265 31.68 -4.00 -16.78
N THR A 266 32.44 -4.37 -15.73
CA THR A 266 33.88 -4.61 -15.87
C THR A 266 34.20 -5.80 -16.75
N HIS A 267 33.22 -6.70 -16.97
CA HIS A 267 33.34 -7.90 -17.79
C HIS A 267 32.76 -7.75 -19.22
N LEU A 268 32.60 -6.51 -19.70
CA LEU A 268 32.18 -6.19 -21.09
C LEU A 268 33.02 -6.94 -22.17
N GLU A 269 34.26 -7.24 -21.88
CA GLU A 269 35.12 -7.99 -22.80
C GLU A 269 34.60 -9.38 -23.16
N THR A 270 33.76 -9.95 -22.29
CA THR A 270 33.13 -11.26 -22.57
C THR A 270 32.18 -11.18 -23.78
N LEU A 271 31.51 -10.03 -23.96
CA LEU A 271 30.62 -9.79 -25.11
C LEU A 271 31.38 -9.48 -26.40
N LYS A 272 32.60 -8.97 -26.33
CA LYS A 272 33.44 -8.71 -27.50
C LYS A 272 33.87 -9.99 -28.22
N LYS A 273 33.74 -11.15 -27.58
CA LYS A 273 34.00 -12.47 -28.21
C LYS A 273 32.96 -12.87 -29.25
N PHE A 274 31.81 -12.21 -29.26
CA PHE A 274 30.74 -12.49 -30.20
C PHE A 274 30.82 -11.52 -31.38
N ASP A 275 31.17 -12.08 -32.58
CA ASP A 275 31.29 -11.27 -33.76
C ASP A 275 29.95 -10.67 -34.20
N GLY A 276 29.99 -9.40 -34.60
CA GLY A 276 28.81 -8.67 -35.08
C GLY A 276 27.88 -8.16 -33.99
N LEU A 277 28.36 -7.98 -32.75
CA LEU A 277 27.70 -7.24 -31.70
C LEU A 277 28.27 -5.80 -31.57
N GLN A 278 27.43 -4.80 -31.74
CA GLN A 278 27.79 -3.40 -31.52
C GLN A 278 27.33 -2.98 -30.11
N MET A 279 28.30 -2.72 -29.25
CA MET A 279 28.05 -2.29 -27.84
C MET A 279 27.65 -0.82 -27.75
N GLY A 280 26.73 -0.50 -26.82
CA GLY A 280 26.34 0.89 -26.55
C GLY A 280 25.61 1.59 -27.70
N ALA A 281 24.97 0.84 -28.58
CA ALA A 281 24.37 1.36 -29.82
C ALA A 281 23.15 2.28 -29.58
N GLN A 282 22.54 2.23 -28.40
CA GLN A 282 21.41 3.06 -28.02
C GLN A 282 21.48 3.41 -26.54
N GLU A 283 20.99 4.61 -26.19
CA GLU A 283 20.76 4.97 -24.78
C GLU A 283 19.61 4.10 -24.22
N ILE A 284 19.88 3.31 -23.18
CA ILE A 284 18.84 2.49 -22.55
C ILE A 284 17.90 3.43 -21.80
N LYS A 285 16.69 3.59 -22.31
CA LYS A 285 15.62 4.29 -21.59
C LYS A 285 15.01 3.30 -20.60
N LEU A 286 15.35 3.43 -19.33
CA LEU A 286 14.79 2.59 -18.24
C LEU A 286 13.26 2.55 -18.22
N GLU A 287 12.62 3.62 -18.71
CA GLU A 287 11.16 3.73 -18.80
C GLU A 287 10.52 2.75 -19.78
N THR A 288 11.32 2.21 -20.73
CA THR A 288 10.85 1.24 -21.74
C THR A 288 11.05 -0.22 -21.29
N LEU A 289 11.80 -0.45 -20.21
CA LEU A 289 12.05 -1.80 -19.69
C LEU A 289 10.90 -2.23 -18.76
N ASN A 290 10.48 -3.50 -18.88
CA ASN A 290 9.49 -4.10 -17.97
C ASN A 290 10.14 -4.49 -16.63
N LEU A 291 10.63 -3.51 -15.87
CA LEU A 291 11.30 -3.73 -14.60
C LEU A 291 10.36 -3.46 -13.41
N VAL A 292 10.40 -4.35 -12.42
CA VAL A 292 9.67 -4.22 -11.16
C VAL A 292 10.64 -4.37 -10.01
N ASP A 293 10.60 -3.43 -9.08
CA ASP A 293 11.42 -3.43 -7.87
C ASP A 293 10.62 -4.06 -6.72
N VAL A 294 11.14 -5.12 -6.14
CA VAL A 294 10.47 -5.88 -5.09
C VAL A 294 11.42 -6.21 -3.94
N VAL A 295 10.85 -6.41 -2.74
CA VAL A 295 11.57 -6.98 -1.59
C VAL A 295 10.98 -8.33 -1.24
N ILE A 296 11.83 -9.29 -0.92
CA ILE A 296 11.40 -10.62 -0.47
C ILE A 296 10.72 -10.49 0.90
N ASN A 297 9.46 -10.93 0.96
CA ASN A 297 8.67 -10.96 2.19
C ASN A 297 9.26 -11.98 3.18
N SER A 298 9.13 -11.72 4.48
CA SER A 298 9.56 -12.62 5.57
C SER A 298 8.87 -13.99 5.56
N GLU A 299 7.68 -14.11 4.94
CA GLU A 299 6.93 -15.36 4.78
C GLU A 299 7.14 -16.01 3.41
N SER A 300 8.09 -15.52 2.62
CA SER A 300 8.30 -15.99 1.25
C SER A 300 8.80 -17.43 1.20
N SER A 301 8.23 -18.21 0.29
CA SER A 301 8.67 -19.58 -0.02
C SER A 301 10.03 -19.65 -0.73
N LEU A 302 10.62 -18.50 -1.02
CA LEU A 302 11.93 -18.36 -1.67
C LEU A 302 13.10 -18.38 -0.67
N ILE A 303 12.83 -18.09 0.60
CA ILE A 303 13.86 -17.98 1.62
C ILE A 303 14.59 -19.32 1.78
N GLY A 304 15.92 -19.25 1.83
CA GLY A 304 16.79 -20.43 1.99
C GLY A 304 17.04 -21.22 0.69
N LYS A 305 16.50 -20.80 -0.46
CA LYS A 305 16.71 -21.42 -1.77
C LYS A 305 17.56 -20.53 -2.67
N SER A 306 18.36 -21.13 -3.52
CA SER A 306 19.00 -20.39 -4.61
C SER A 306 17.96 -20.01 -5.67
N VAL A 307 18.26 -19.00 -6.49
CA VAL A 307 17.38 -18.58 -7.59
C VAL A 307 17.09 -19.72 -8.55
N LYS A 308 18.09 -20.58 -8.78
CA LYS A 308 17.98 -21.76 -9.67
C LYS A 308 17.04 -22.82 -9.06
N GLU A 309 17.23 -23.16 -7.78
CA GLU A 309 16.37 -24.13 -7.06
C GLU A 309 14.94 -23.65 -6.88
N ALA A 310 14.73 -22.35 -6.75
CA ALA A 310 13.41 -21.73 -6.64
C ALA A 310 12.60 -21.83 -7.94
N ASN A 311 13.22 -22.23 -9.05
CA ASN A 311 12.62 -22.22 -10.41
C ASN A 311 11.90 -20.90 -10.68
N PHE A 312 12.60 -19.79 -10.36
CA PHE A 312 12.06 -18.45 -10.20
C PHE A 312 11.25 -17.99 -11.43
N ARG A 313 11.80 -18.22 -12.61
CA ARG A 313 11.19 -17.81 -13.88
C ARG A 313 9.84 -18.49 -14.12
N ALA A 314 9.78 -19.81 -13.99
CA ALA A 314 8.55 -20.58 -14.21
C ALA A 314 7.48 -20.22 -13.17
N LYS A 315 7.92 -19.95 -11.93
CA LYS A 315 7.02 -19.66 -10.81
C LYS A 315 6.41 -18.25 -10.89
N PHE A 316 7.17 -17.25 -11.35
CA PHE A 316 6.77 -15.85 -11.29
C PHE A 316 6.65 -15.16 -12.66
N ASP A 317 6.99 -15.83 -13.75
CA ASP A 317 7.11 -15.21 -15.08
C ASP A 317 8.01 -13.97 -15.03
N ALA A 318 9.16 -14.09 -14.35
CA ALA A 318 10.10 -13.00 -14.12
C ALA A 318 11.55 -13.50 -14.10
N GLY A 319 12.48 -12.64 -14.52
CA GLY A 319 13.93 -12.83 -14.37
C GLY A 319 14.48 -11.82 -13.37
N ILE A 320 15.45 -12.24 -12.53
CA ILE A 320 16.11 -11.32 -11.59
C ILE A 320 17.23 -10.61 -12.35
N VAL A 321 17.12 -9.29 -12.45
CA VAL A 321 18.10 -8.39 -13.10
C VAL A 321 19.17 -7.95 -12.13
N ALA A 322 18.79 -7.64 -10.88
CA ALA A 322 19.69 -7.28 -9.81
C ALA A 322 19.20 -7.80 -8.46
N LEU A 323 20.14 -8.12 -7.57
CA LEU A 323 19.89 -8.55 -6.20
C LEU A 323 20.74 -7.71 -5.26
N LYS A 324 20.07 -7.02 -4.30
CA LYS A 324 20.71 -6.24 -3.25
C LYS A 324 20.36 -6.78 -1.87
N ARG A 325 21.36 -6.88 -1.02
CA ARG A 325 21.23 -7.25 0.39
C ARG A 325 21.79 -6.14 1.26
N GLY A 326 20.90 -5.36 1.88
CA GLY A 326 21.29 -4.11 2.55
C GLY A 326 21.92 -3.14 1.55
N SER A 327 23.15 -2.72 1.78
CA SER A 327 23.92 -1.84 0.89
C SER A 327 24.79 -2.59 -0.13
N GLN A 328 24.82 -3.94 -0.11
CA GLN A 328 25.70 -4.74 -0.97
C GLN A 328 24.94 -5.27 -2.19
N ASN A 329 25.57 -5.17 -3.35
CA ASN A 329 25.12 -5.80 -4.59
C ASN A 329 25.67 -7.21 -4.70
N ILE A 330 24.81 -8.16 -5.03
CA ILE A 330 25.19 -9.58 -5.16
C ILE A 330 25.42 -9.89 -6.65
N SER A 331 26.64 -10.18 -7.03
CA SER A 331 27.02 -10.40 -8.44
C SER A 331 26.66 -11.78 -8.99
N LYS A 332 26.68 -12.83 -8.17
CA LYS A 332 26.33 -14.21 -8.59
C LYS A 332 24.89 -14.56 -8.27
N ILE A 333 23.93 -13.89 -8.94
CA ILE A 333 22.49 -13.97 -8.63
C ILE A 333 21.97 -15.41 -8.66
N GLY A 334 22.32 -16.19 -9.71
CA GLY A 334 21.77 -17.53 -9.94
C GLY A 334 22.07 -18.54 -8.82
N GLN A 335 23.21 -18.40 -8.13
CA GLN A 335 23.68 -19.30 -7.06
C GLN A 335 23.40 -18.74 -5.65
N SER A 336 22.98 -17.48 -5.57
CA SER A 336 22.75 -16.81 -4.29
C SER A 336 21.52 -17.36 -3.59
N ILE A 337 21.68 -17.68 -2.32
CA ILE A 337 20.58 -18.09 -1.45
C ILE A 337 19.79 -16.83 -1.09
N LEU A 338 18.50 -16.84 -1.42
CA LEU A 338 17.59 -15.74 -1.20
C LEU A 338 17.22 -15.63 0.30
N GLN A 339 17.17 -14.41 0.81
CA GLN A 339 16.86 -14.10 2.20
C GLN A 339 15.69 -13.11 2.30
N ALA A 340 15.01 -13.11 3.44
CA ALA A 340 14.02 -12.07 3.73
C ALA A 340 14.67 -10.68 3.72
N GLY A 341 14.00 -9.70 3.12
CA GLY A 341 14.53 -8.34 2.99
C GLY A 341 15.48 -8.13 1.81
N ASP A 342 15.83 -9.17 1.04
CA ASP A 342 16.57 -8.99 -0.22
C ASP A 342 15.73 -8.16 -1.20
N ARG A 343 16.33 -7.10 -1.74
CA ARG A 343 15.72 -6.27 -2.79
C ARG A 343 16.10 -6.82 -4.15
N LEU A 344 15.10 -7.10 -4.97
CA LEU A 344 15.26 -7.64 -6.31
C LEU A 344 14.73 -6.64 -7.34
N ILE A 345 15.47 -6.44 -8.41
CA ILE A 345 14.96 -5.81 -9.63
C ILE A 345 14.60 -6.95 -10.56
N LEU A 346 13.33 -7.05 -10.92
CA LEU A 346 12.79 -8.11 -11.77
C LEU A 346 12.46 -7.57 -13.14
N SER A 347 12.86 -8.30 -14.19
CA SER A 347 12.31 -8.16 -15.54
C SER A 347 11.10 -9.08 -15.63
N VAL A 348 9.91 -8.53 -15.87
CA VAL A 348 8.66 -9.26 -15.74
C VAL A 348 7.99 -9.49 -17.08
N GLY A 349 7.40 -10.69 -17.22
CA GLY A 349 6.57 -11.05 -18.35
C GLY A 349 5.11 -10.59 -18.20
N LYS A 350 4.29 -10.91 -19.20
CA LYS A 350 2.88 -10.48 -19.27
C LYS A 350 2.03 -11.07 -18.14
N ASP A 351 2.37 -12.27 -17.66
CA ASP A 351 1.58 -13.00 -16.66
C ASP A 351 2.00 -12.72 -15.22
N PHE A 352 3.08 -11.96 -14.99
CA PHE A 352 3.61 -11.69 -13.66
C PHE A 352 2.53 -11.16 -12.70
N HIS A 353 1.78 -10.16 -13.13
CA HIS A 353 0.77 -9.49 -12.29
C HIS A 353 -0.50 -10.30 -12.05
N SER A 354 -0.77 -11.31 -12.90
CA SER A 354 -1.94 -12.18 -12.77
C SER A 354 -1.72 -13.35 -11.82
N ARG A 355 -0.48 -13.61 -11.38
CA ARG A 355 -0.14 -14.74 -10.54
C ARG A 355 -0.44 -14.47 -9.06
N ASP A 356 -1.23 -15.32 -8.43
CA ASP A 356 -1.69 -15.19 -7.04
C ASP A 356 -0.56 -15.26 -5.99
N ASN A 357 0.60 -15.78 -6.36
CA ASN A 357 1.73 -16.00 -5.45
C ASN A 357 2.65 -14.80 -5.30
N ILE A 358 2.47 -13.73 -6.07
CA ILE A 358 3.34 -12.54 -6.03
C ILE A 358 3.31 -11.88 -4.66
N ASN A 359 2.11 -11.54 -4.17
CA ASN A 359 1.94 -10.83 -2.89
C ASN A 359 2.34 -11.68 -1.66
N LYS A 360 2.39 -13.02 -1.81
CA LYS A 360 2.87 -13.92 -0.75
C LYS A 360 4.39 -13.94 -0.64
N ASN A 361 5.09 -13.63 -1.74
CA ASN A 361 6.54 -13.75 -1.80
C ASN A 361 7.24 -12.39 -1.82
N PHE A 362 6.57 -11.31 -2.28
CA PHE A 362 7.18 -10.01 -2.50
C PHE A 362 6.36 -8.86 -1.96
N TYR A 363 7.07 -7.85 -1.44
CA TYR A 363 6.57 -6.49 -1.32
C TYR A 363 7.01 -5.71 -2.56
N ILE A 364 6.08 -5.22 -3.37
CA ILE A 364 6.38 -4.45 -4.57
C ILE A 364 6.67 -3.01 -4.14
N ILE A 365 7.91 -2.52 -4.40
CA ILE A 365 8.36 -1.18 -4.00
C ILE A 365 8.07 -0.15 -5.08
N SER A 366 8.36 -0.49 -6.35
CA SER A 366 8.04 0.37 -7.48
C SER A 366 7.06 -0.34 -8.39
N ASN A 367 5.88 0.20 -8.49
CA ASN A 367 4.97 -0.16 -9.55
C ASN A 367 5.37 0.63 -10.82
N ILE A 368 6.12 0.00 -11.70
CA ILE A 368 5.86 0.18 -13.12
C ILE A 368 4.66 -0.74 -13.44
N ILE A 369 3.65 -0.75 -12.58
CA ILE A 369 2.33 -1.17 -12.97
C ILE A 369 1.82 -0.03 -13.84
N GLN A 370 1.70 -0.26 -15.13
CA GLN A 370 0.53 0.23 -15.82
C GLN A 370 -0.71 -0.37 -15.13
N ASN A 371 -1.06 0.11 -13.93
CA ASN A 371 -2.45 0.21 -13.58
C ASN A 371 -3.04 0.92 -14.79
N GLN A 372 -4.04 0.29 -15.42
CA GLN A 372 -4.78 0.94 -16.49
C GLN A 372 -5.25 2.27 -15.94
N LYS A 373 -4.41 3.30 -16.12
CA LYS A 373 -4.74 4.65 -15.68
C LYS A 373 -5.93 5.06 -16.52
N LEU A 374 -6.94 5.57 -15.89
CA LEU A 374 -8.07 6.16 -16.59
C LEU A 374 -7.55 7.27 -17.51
N SER A 375 -8.16 7.45 -18.67
CA SER A 375 -7.85 8.57 -19.53
C SER A 375 -8.10 9.90 -18.78
N ASN A 376 -7.55 11.01 -19.27
CA ASN A 376 -7.73 12.32 -18.64
C ASN A 376 -9.22 12.67 -18.44
N THR A 377 -10.03 12.42 -19.47
CA THR A 377 -11.49 12.67 -19.42
C THR A 377 -12.19 11.75 -18.43
N GLN A 378 -11.88 10.46 -18.44
CA GLN A 378 -12.43 9.48 -17.49
C GLN A 378 -12.05 9.82 -16.04
N SER A 379 -10.79 10.20 -15.80
CA SER A 379 -10.32 10.62 -14.49
C SER A 379 -11.05 11.84 -13.96
N PHE A 380 -11.28 12.83 -14.83
CA PHE A 380 -12.05 14.03 -14.46
C PHE A 380 -13.49 13.67 -14.11
N ILE A 381 -14.16 12.83 -14.92
CA ILE A 381 -15.54 12.39 -14.67
C ILE A 381 -15.65 11.66 -13.33
N VAL A 382 -14.75 10.69 -13.06
CA VAL A 382 -14.76 9.90 -11.82
C VAL A 382 -14.56 10.79 -10.59
N VAL A 383 -13.55 11.67 -10.61
CA VAL A 383 -13.25 12.55 -9.48
C VAL A 383 -14.36 13.59 -9.27
N PHE A 384 -14.87 14.18 -10.35
CA PHE A 384 -15.98 15.15 -10.27
C PHE A 384 -17.25 14.50 -9.72
N ALA A 385 -17.62 13.32 -10.22
CA ALA A 385 -18.79 12.58 -9.73
C ALA A 385 -18.62 12.21 -8.25
N PHE A 386 -17.44 11.78 -7.83
CA PHE A 386 -17.15 11.51 -6.41
C PHE A 386 -17.32 12.76 -5.53
N LEU A 387 -16.70 13.89 -5.93
CA LEU A 387 -16.84 15.14 -5.18
C LEU A 387 -18.28 15.62 -5.12
N THR A 388 -19.05 15.45 -6.20
CA THR A 388 -20.48 15.79 -6.23
C THR A 388 -21.27 14.95 -5.22
N ILE A 389 -21.00 13.65 -5.13
CA ILE A 389 -21.66 12.75 -4.19
C ILE A 389 -21.32 13.13 -2.74
N ILE A 390 -20.05 13.42 -2.46
CA ILE A 390 -19.64 13.87 -1.14
C ILE A 390 -20.32 15.20 -0.77
N ALA A 391 -20.40 16.15 -1.72
CA ALA A 391 -21.07 17.42 -1.50
C ALA A 391 -22.56 17.25 -1.22
N LEU A 392 -23.26 16.42 -2.01
CA LEU A 392 -24.70 16.15 -1.81
C LEU A 392 -24.96 15.46 -0.46
N SER A 393 -24.07 14.58 -0.04
CA SER A 393 -24.17 13.92 1.26
C SER A 393 -23.83 14.87 2.42
N ALA A 394 -22.85 15.75 2.26
CA ALA A 394 -22.49 16.75 3.26
C ALA A 394 -23.58 17.81 3.47
N LEU A 395 -24.35 18.11 2.39
CA LEU A 395 -25.53 18.99 2.44
C LEU A 395 -26.79 18.26 2.92
N GLU A 396 -26.69 16.99 3.30
CA GLU A 396 -27.80 16.15 3.79
C GLU A 396 -28.95 15.95 2.77
N ILE A 397 -28.68 16.20 1.48
CA ILE A 397 -29.66 16.01 0.40
C ILE A 397 -29.90 14.52 0.13
N VAL A 398 -28.81 13.72 0.20
CA VAL A 398 -28.84 12.27 -0.01
C VAL A 398 -27.98 11.59 1.05
N SER A 399 -28.44 10.48 1.65
CA SER A 399 -27.61 9.73 2.60
C SER A 399 -26.38 9.18 1.90
N LEU A 400 -25.23 9.17 2.61
CA LEU A 400 -23.93 8.72 2.08
C LEU A 400 -24.00 7.29 1.53
N LEU A 401 -24.73 6.40 2.22
CA LEU A 401 -24.94 5.02 1.77
C LEU A 401 -25.58 4.96 0.38
N LYS A 402 -26.71 5.68 0.18
CA LYS A 402 -27.42 5.69 -1.11
C LYS A 402 -26.55 6.28 -2.21
N ALA A 403 -25.87 7.39 -1.91
CA ALA A 403 -25.00 8.07 -2.87
C ALA A 403 -23.84 7.17 -3.33
N LEU A 404 -23.19 6.45 -2.40
CA LEU A 404 -22.10 5.52 -2.72
C LEU A 404 -22.55 4.29 -3.50
N LEU A 405 -23.75 3.75 -3.23
CA LEU A 405 -24.33 2.65 -4.01
C LEU A 405 -24.58 3.06 -5.46
N VAL A 406 -25.18 4.24 -5.68
CA VAL A 406 -25.38 4.80 -7.02
C VAL A 406 -24.05 5.01 -7.73
N PHE A 407 -23.05 5.53 -7.01
CA PHE A 407 -21.73 5.77 -7.59
C PHE A 407 -21.01 4.46 -7.93
N LEU A 408 -21.07 3.45 -7.08
CA LEU A 408 -20.50 2.14 -7.37
C LEU A 408 -21.17 1.53 -8.62
N ALA A 409 -22.50 1.61 -8.74
CA ALA A 409 -23.22 1.17 -9.94
C ALA A 409 -22.75 1.95 -11.19
N PHE A 410 -22.59 3.26 -11.09
CA PHE A 410 -22.03 4.10 -12.15
C PHE A 410 -20.64 3.62 -12.57
N LEU A 411 -19.73 3.36 -11.61
CA LEU A 411 -18.37 2.88 -11.89
C LEU A 411 -18.37 1.52 -12.62
N PHE A 412 -19.34 0.65 -12.32
CA PHE A 412 -19.51 -0.64 -13.00
C PHE A 412 -20.04 -0.48 -14.42
N VAL A 413 -21.12 0.27 -14.60
CA VAL A 413 -21.78 0.46 -15.91
C VAL A 413 -20.79 1.04 -16.92
N PHE A 414 -19.98 2.01 -16.50
CA PHE A 414 -18.97 2.64 -17.35
C PHE A 414 -17.62 1.91 -17.37
N LYS A 415 -17.52 0.72 -16.72
CA LYS A 415 -16.32 -0.13 -16.69
C LYS A 415 -15.08 0.57 -16.12
N PHE A 416 -15.24 1.52 -15.21
CA PHE A 416 -14.11 2.14 -14.50
C PHE A 416 -13.52 1.20 -13.46
N ILE A 417 -14.31 0.28 -12.91
CA ILE A 417 -13.90 -0.81 -12.03
C ILE A 417 -14.47 -2.12 -12.58
N SER A 418 -13.67 -3.19 -12.51
CA SER A 418 -14.10 -4.55 -12.85
C SER A 418 -14.53 -5.33 -11.61
N PHE A 419 -15.36 -6.36 -11.80
CA PHE A 419 -15.78 -7.25 -10.73
C PHE A 419 -14.59 -8.01 -10.12
N ASP A 420 -13.63 -8.42 -10.95
CA ASP A 420 -12.40 -9.11 -10.50
C ASP A 420 -11.52 -8.21 -9.63
N GLU A 421 -11.49 -6.90 -9.89
CA GLU A 421 -10.79 -5.95 -9.03
C GLU A 421 -11.45 -5.83 -7.66
N ILE A 422 -12.78 -5.74 -7.63
CA ILE A 422 -13.52 -5.72 -6.36
C ILE A 422 -13.28 -7.01 -5.59
N LYS A 423 -13.44 -8.16 -6.21
CA LYS A 423 -13.20 -9.47 -5.57
C LYS A 423 -11.80 -9.57 -4.98
N ARG A 424 -10.79 -9.12 -5.71
CA ARG A 424 -9.40 -9.17 -5.29
C ARG A 424 -9.05 -8.18 -4.18
N ARG A 425 -9.68 -6.99 -4.19
CA ARG A 425 -9.39 -5.90 -3.25
C ARG A 425 -10.48 -5.68 -2.20
N PHE A 426 -11.43 -6.59 -2.09
CA PHE A 426 -12.46 -6.53 -1.04
C PHE A 426 -11.80 -6.55 0.34
N PRO A 427 -12.07 -5.57 1.22
CA PRO A 427 -11.39 -5.44 2.50
C PRO A 427 -11.98 -6.39 3.55
N LEU A 428 -11.91 -7.71 3.29
CA LEU A 428 -12.48 -8.75 4.15
C LEU A 428 -11.96 -8.69 5.59
N GLU A 429 -10.67 -8.42 5.77
CA GLU A 429 -10.08 -8.32 7.11
C GLU A 429 -10.73 -7.20 7.92
N ILE A 430 -10.90 -6.01 7.32
CA ILE A 430 -11.56 -4.86 7.97
C ILE A 430 -13.02 -5.19 8.27
N PHE A 431 -13.73 -5.80 7.31
CA PHE A 431 -15.12 -6.20 7.48
C PHE A 431 -15.30 -7.11 8.70
N ILE A 432 -14.46 -8.15 8.85
CA ILE A 432 -14.52 -9.08 9.98
C ILE A 432 -14.12 -8.37 11.29
N ILE A 433 -13.04 -7.58 11.30
CA ILE A 433 -12.60 -6.86 12.51
C ILE A 433 -13.72 -5.96 13.03
N VAL A 434 -14.29 -5.11 12.16
CA VAL A 434 -15.29 -4.12 12.59
C VAL A 434 -16.58 -4.80 13.03
N GLY A 435 -17.11 -5.73 12.23
CA GLY A 435 -18.34 -6.46 12.59
C GLY A 435 -18.19 -7.25 13.90
N SER A 436 -17.06 -7.96 14.08
CA SER A 436 -16.79 -8.66 15.34
C SER A 436 -16.59 -7.71 16.51
N SER A 437 -15.91 -6.58 16.31
CA SER A 437 -15.68 -5.58 17.36
C SER A 437 -16.98 -4.98 17.86
N LEU A 438 -17.92 -4.66 16.97
CA LEU A 438 -19.25 -4.17 17.33
C LEU A 438 -19.99 -5.20 18.21
N ALA A 439 -19.92 -6.49 17.85
CA ALA A 439 -20.51 -7.56 18.63
C ALA A 439 -19.83 -7.73 20.00
N ILE A 440 -18.49 -7.70 20.06
CA ILE A 440 -17.71 -7.80 21.30
C ILE A 440 -18.01 -6.62 22.22
N THR A 441 -18.09 -5.40 21.67
CA THR A 441 -18.44 -4.19 22.43
C THR A 441 -19.77 -4.32 23.15
N LYS A 442 -20.78 -4.85 22.49
CA LYS A 442 -22.08 -5.09 23.10
C LYS A 442 -21.95 -5.97 24.34
N VAL A 443 -21.22 -7.09 24.23
CA VAL A 443 -20.97 -8.00 25.36
C VAL A 443 -20.14 -7.34 26.47
N LEU A 444 -19.16 -6.50 26.09
CA LEU A 444 -18.32 -5.74 27.03
C LEU A 444 -19.17 -4.77 27.87
N VAL A 445 -20.08 -4.04 27.23
CA VAL A 445 -21.01 -3.12 27.90
C VAL A 445 -22.01 -3.89 28.76
N ASP A 446 -22.66 -4.93 28.23
CA ASP A 446 -23.68 -5.72 28.94
C ASP A 446 -23.08 -6.48 30.14
N SER A 447 -21.78 -6.80 30.12
CA SER A 447 -21.08 -7.42 31.26
C SER A 447 -20.73 -6.43 32.38
N GLY A 448 -20.81 -5.12 32.13
CA GLY A 448 -20.40 -4.05 33.04
C GLY A 448 -18.87 -3.86 33.14
N LEU A 449 -18.08 -4.56 32.31
CA LEU A 449 -16.62 -4.45 32.32
C LEU A 449 -16.16 -3.09 31.77
N ALA A 450 -16.84 -2.57 30.74
CA ALA A 450 -16.57 -1.23 30.20
C ALA A 450 -16.67 -0.15 31.28
N LYS A 451 -17.70 -0.25 32.14
CA LYS A 451 -17.90 0.65 33.28
C LYS A 451 -16.76 0.57 34.30
N ASP A 452 -16.28 -0.62 34.65
CA ASP A 452 -15.16 -0.76 35.57
C ASP A 452 -13.88 -0.07 35.05
N PHE A 453 -13.59 -0.19 33.76
CA PHE A 453 -12.47 0.51 33.15
C PHE A 453 -12.68 2.04 33.12
N ALA A 454 -13.90 2.49 32.84
CA ALA A 454 -14.25 3.91 32.89
C ALA A 454 -14.09 4.45 34.33
N ASP A 455 -14.60 3.74 35.35
CA ASP A 455 -14.47 4.09 36.75
C ASP A 455 -12.98 4.14 37.19
N LEU A 456 -12.13 3.25 36.69
CA LEU A 456 -10.69 3.27 36.94
C LEU A 456 -10.05 4.56 36.37
N ILE A 457 -10.40 4.94 35.14
CA ILE A 457 -9.89 6.16 34.49
C ILE A 457 -10.39 7.39 35.23
N ILE A 458 -11.68 7.45 35.56
CA ILE A 458 -12.26 8.55 36.31
C ILE A 458 -11.64 8.64 37.71
N GLY A 459 -11.45 7.51 38.40
CA GLY A 459 -10.79 7.47 39.70
C GLY A 459 -9.34 7.98 39.69
N THR A 460 -8.63 7.78 38.58
CA THR A 460 -7.23 8.19 38.44
C THR A 460 -7.09 9.65 37.96
N PHE A 461 -7.88 10.03 36.97
CA PHE A 461 -7.76 11.33 36.29
C PHE A 461 -8.91 12.29 36.56
N GLY A 462 -10.01 11.83 37.14
CA GLY A 462 -11.24 12.62 37.37
C GLY A 462 -11.08 13.79 38.34
N ALA A 463 -10.02 13.80 39.14
CA ALA A 463 -9.70 14.97 40.00
C ALA A 463 -9.53 16.26 39.18
N TYR A 464 -9.20 16.15 37.89
CA TYR A 464 -9.07 17.29 36.96
C TYR A 464 -10.34 17.50 36.11
N GLY A 465 -11.48 16.91 36.50
CA GLY A 465 -12.77 17.02 35.80
C GLY A 465 -12.76 16.40 34.41
N LEU A 466 -13.56 16.97 33.50
CA LEU A 466 -13.70 16.47 32.13
C LEU A 466 -12.36 16.39 31.35
N TYR A 467 -11.48 17.37 31.56
CA TYR A 467 -10.16 17.39 30.91
C TYR A 467 -9.28 16.23 31.37
N GLY A 468 -9.35 15.88 32.67
CA GLY A 468 -8.60 14.70 33.17
C GLY A 468 -9.10 13.41 32.57
N SER A 469 -10.42 13.20 32.54
CA SER A 469 -11.01 12.02 31.88
C SER A 469 -10.64 11.92 30.40
N PHE A 470 -10.67 13.05 29.67
CA PHE A 470 -10.22 13.12 28.29
C PHE A 470 -8.75 12.68 28.13
N VAL A 471 -7.84 13.21 28.98
CA VAL A 471 -6.42 12.82 28.96
C VAL A 471 -6.27 11.33 29.28
N GLY A 472 -7.03 10.78 30.23
CA GLY A 472 -6.99 9.36 30.55
C GLY A 472 -7.38 8.47 29.37
N ILE A 473 -8.48 8.79 28.68
CA ILE A 473 -8.92 8.07 27.46
C ILE A 473 -7.91 8.25 26.32
N TYR A 474 -7.36 9.45 26.15
CA TYR A 474 -6.32 9.73 25.15
C TYR A 474 -5.08 8.85 25.39
N LEU A 475 -4.57 8.79 26.61
CA LEU A 475 -3.41 7.97 26.97
C LEU A 475 -3.69 6.47 26.79
N LEU A 476 -4.88 5.99 27.19
CA LEU A 476 -5.30 4.62 26.95
C LEU A 476 -5.27 4.29 25.45
N THR A 477 -5.89 5.16 24.65
CA THR A 477 -5.97 4.96 23.19
C THR A 477 -4.58 5.02 22.56
N LEU A 478 -3.72 5.95 22.99
CA LEU A 478 -2.33 6.05 22.53
C LEU A 478 -1.56 4.77 22.81
N LEU A 479 -1.63 4.25 24.03
CA LEU A 479 -0.97 2.99 24.40
C LEU A 479 -1.48 1.81 23.58
N LEU A 480 -2.79 1.72 23.36
CA LEU A 480 -3.38 0.67 22.54
C LEU A 480 -2.90 0.74 21.09
N THR A 481 -2.84 1.92 20.48
CA THR A 481 -2.41 2.08 19.07
C THR A 481 -0.94 1.77 18.85
N GLU A 482 -0.09 1.93 19.86
CA GLU A 482 1.33 1.53 19.78
C GLU A 482 1.54 0.01 19.82
N ILE A 483 0.57 -0.73 20.36
CA ILE A 483 0.67 -2.17 20.58
C ILE A 483 -0.11 -2.97 19.53
N ILE A 484 -1.28 -2.44 19.12
CA ILE A 484 -2.21 -3.10 18.20
C ILE A 484 -2.56 -2.19 17.03
N THR A 485 -3.32 -2.70 16.04
CA THR A 485 -3.73 -1.87 14.90
C THR A 485 -4.70 -0.76 15.33
N ASN A 486 -4.67 0.39 14.64
CA ASN A 486 -5.55 1.54 14.93
C ASN A 486 -7.04 1.16 14.97
N ASN A 487 -7.48 0.29 14.07
CA ASN A 487 -8.87 -0.17 14.01
C ASN A 487 -9.24 -0.99 15.25
N ALA A 488 -8.35 -1.86 15.71
CA ALA A 488 -8.55 -2.66 16.92
C ALA A 488 -8.51 -1.77 18.18
N ALA A 489 -7.61 -0.80 18.23
CA ALA A 489 -7.51 0.16 19.33
C ALA A 489 -8.79 1.00 19.46
N ALA A 490 -9.30 1.54 18.35
CA ALA A 490 -10.56 2.30 18.35
C ALA A 490 -11.74 1.45 18.82
N ALA A 491 -11.80 0.18 18.38
CA ALA A 491 -12.85 -0.74 18.76
C ALA A 491 -12.85 -1.09 20.26
N LEU A 492 -11.68 -1.18 20.89
CA LEU A 492 -11.54 -1.51 22.31
C LEU A 492 -11.65 -0.27 23.21
N ALA A 493 -11.18 0.90 22.74
CA ALA A 493 -11.21 2.13 23.53
C ALA A 493 -12.62 2.77 23.58
N PHE A 494 -13.40 2.68 22.49
CA PHE A 494 -14.71 3.34 22.42
C PHE A 494 -15.66 2.95 23.53
N PRO A 495 -15.89 1.65 23.88
CA PRO A 495 -16.81 1.28 24.95
C PRO A 495 -16.42 1.79 26.34
N ILE A 496 -15.15 2.12 26.52
CA ILE A 496 -14.62 2.68 27.78
C ILE A 496 -14.79 4.20 27.80
N ALA A 497 -14.67 4.83 26.62
CA ALA A 497 -14.82 6.28 26.47
C ALA A 497 -16.28 6.74 26.50
N TYR A 498 -17.20 5.88 26.03
CA TYR A 498 -18.64 6.09 26.00
C TYR A 498 -19.26 5.87 27.37
#